data_e3d71afb5836fe35fcd25e7220982024
#
_entry.id   e3d71afb5836fe35fcd25e7220982024
#
_cell.length_a   1.000
_cell.length_b   1.000
_cell.length_c   1.000
_cell.angle_alpha   90.00
_cell.angle_beta   90.00
_cell.angle_gamma   90.00
#
_symmetry.space_group_name_H-M   'P 1'
#
loop_
_entity.id
_entity.type
_entity.pdbx_description
1 polymer ?
#
loop_
_entity_poly.entity_id
_entity_poly.type
_entity_poly.pdbx_seq_one_letter_code
_entity_poly.pdbx_strand_id
1 'polypeptide(L)'
;PAGETVLDMGQNMTGWVRFRTSAPRDTRIHLQFGEVLQAGNFYRENLRTAKAEYIYIADGSDAVVEPYFTFYGFRYVKVSGWVGELNIDDFTGCVVYSEMETTGEIETSNPKVNRLFLNAMWSQKGNFLDIPTDCPQRDERLGWTGDIQVFSGTACFNMDVSAFLAKYAYDLAKEQAKLGGMVPHIVPMVNLNKGGATAWGDAATILPWNLYEFYGDVAILEAQFESMRAWVDYIRRIDDASGGRRLWTEGEHFGDWLALDTPDPSWRKGGTPHDFIASAFYCYSARLVARAAKVLGKNEQAEAYERLSEEIRQAIQQEFFTPTGRLAVPTQTGYLLALFMDLVPEAHRERVQNDLIERLALDNTHLRTGFVGTPYLCRVLSNIGANDLAYKLLLNEDFPSWLYAVNLGATTIWERWNSLNPDGSIRAPKINPADADGSARSAKMNSLNHYAYGSIVEWMYRDMCGLNPCARGDAVPGFRHALIAPKPDRSLEWARARYRSAAGVYESGWRFDGEGYITIDVLIPFNASATVVLPNADKNRLLVNGQPAHDVTQDGSNVVLTLGAGRYAFAYPYQQADVLTGVAASSQQSA
;
A
#
# COMPACT_ATOMS: atom_id res chain seq x y z
N PRO A 1 27.42 -23.94 4.83
CA PRO A 1 28.20 -24.98 4.13
C PRO A 1 29.69 -24.72 4.16
N ALA A 2 30.14 -23.47 4.28
CA ALA A 2 31.57 -23.12 4.26
C ALA A 2 32.20 -22.94 5.66
N GLY A 3 31.62 -23.52 6.72
CA GLY A 3 32.08 -23.34 8.09
C GLY A 3 31.73 -21.94 8.66
N GLU A 4 30.75 -21.24 8.06
CA GLU A 4 30.23 -19.97 8.58
C GLU A 4 29.22 -20.22 9.71
N THR A 5 29.29 -19.43 10.77
CA THR A 5 28.25 -19.38 11.80
C THR A 5 27.29 -18.28 11.46
N VAL A 6 26.01 -18.64 11.21
CA VAL A 6 24.95 -17.72 10.84
C VAL A 6 23.74 -17.94 11.75
N LEU A 7 23.27 -16.87 12.38
CA LEU A 7 22.05 -16.86 13.17
C LEU A 7 20.87 -16.44 12.27
N ASP A 8 19.78 -17.18 12.32
CA ASP A 8 18.49 -16.77 11.73
C ASP A 8 17.61 -16.19 12.85
N MET A 9 17.28 -14.91 12.75
CA MET A 9 16.41 -14.24 13.70
C MET A 9 14.93 -14.58 13.49
N GLY A 10 14.60 -15.35 12.45
CA GLY A 10 13.22 -15.74 12.11
C GLY A 10 12.36 -14.65 11.47
N GLN A 11 12.78 -13.39 11.55
CA GLN A 11 12.06 -12.22 11.06
C GLN A 11 13.05 -11.22 10.43
N ASN A 12 12.75 -10.74 9.22
CA ASN A 12 13.45 -9.58 8.66
C ASN A 12 12.98 -8.33 9.43
N MET A 13 13.91 -7.63 10.08
CA MET A 13 13.62 -6.55 11.00
C MET A 13 14.61 -5.39 10.84
N THR A 14 14.27 -4.27 11.44
CA THR A 14 15.18 -3.13 11.61
C THR A 14 15.60 -3.03 13.06
N GLY A 15 16.89 -2.88 13.30
CA GLY A 15 17.44 -2.82 14.65
C GLY A 15 18.89 -3.28 14.74
N TRP A 16 19.21 -3.96 15.81
CA TRP A 16 20.57 -4.51 16.05
C TRP A 16 20.49 -5.81 16.85
N VAL A 17 21.65 -6.45 17.01
CA VAL A 17 21.83 -7.59 17.92
C VAL A 17 22.57 -7.15 19.15
N ARG A 18 22.00 -7.38 20.32
CA ARG A 18 22.65 -7.33 21.62
C ARG A 18 23.15 -8.73 21.95
N PHE A 19 24.41 -8.83 22.40
CA PHE A 19 24.99 -10.14 22.76
C PHE A 19 25.81 -10.08 24.04
N ARG A 20 25.97 -11.24 24.69
CA ARG A 20 26.81 -11.41 25.87
C ARG A 20 28.09 -12.14 25.48
N THR A 21 29.21 -11.73 26.06
CA THR A 21 30.50 -12.39 25.83
C THR A 21 31.43 -12.21 27.02
N SER A 22 32.26 -13.22 27.26
CA SER A 22 33.42 -13.20 28.18
C SER A 22 34.72 -13.47 27.41
N ALA A 23 34.79 -13.04 26.17
CA ALA A 23 35.94 -13.25 25.30
C ALA A 23 37.21 -12.59 25.89
N PRO A 24 38.38 -13.24 25.75
CA PRO A 24 39.65 -12.68 26.16
C PRO A 24 39.89 -11.28 25.55
N ARG A 25 40.66 -10.46 26.26
CA ARG A 25 41.09 -9.13 25.78
C ARG A 25 41.65 -9.20 24.36
N ASP A 26 41.35 -8.20 23.56
CA ASP A 26 41.73 -8.05 22.16
C ASP A 26 41.10 -9.05 21.20
N THR A 27 40.17 -9.90 21.67
CA THR A 27 39.33 -10.72 20.78
C THR A 27 38.46 -9.82 19.91
N ARG A 28 38.51 -10.02 18.59
CA ARG A 28 37.69 -9.28 17.62
C ARG A 28 36.47 -10.11 17.26
N ILE A 29 35.30 -9.75 17.81
CA ILE A 29 34.01 -10.32 17.43
C ILE A 29 33.40 -9.47 16.33
N HIS A 30 33.01 -10.08 15.21
CA HIS A 30 32.49 -9.40 14.04
C HIS A 30 31.11 -9.94 13.67
N LEU A 31 30.09 -9.08 13.74
CA LEU A 31 28.74 -9.36 13.27
C LEU A 31 28.54 -8.70 11.90
N GLN A 32 28.00 -9.46 10.95
CA GLN A 32 27.61 -8.99 9.63
C GLN A 32 26.11 -9.28 9.42
N PHE A 33 25.38 -8.30 8.89
CA PHE A 33 23.92 -8.35 8.78
C PHE A 33 23.50 -8.54 7.33
N GLY A 34 22.45 -9.34 7.10
CA GLY A 34 21.89 -9.62 5.78
C GLY A 34 20.43 -10.05 5.84
N GLU A 35 19.73 -9.94 4.72
CA GLU A 35 18.30 -10.23 4.63
C GLU A 35 18.00 -11.67 4.18
N VAL A 36 18.94 -12.32 3.49
CA VAL A 36 18.70 -13.57 2.76
C VAL A 36 19.92 -14.44 2.73
N LEU A 37 19.71 -15.76 2.64
CA LEU A 37 20.75 -16.73 2.30
C LEU A 37 20.70 -17.03 0.79
N GLN A 38 21.86 -17.29 0.19
CA GLN A 38 21.95 -17.79 -1.18
C GLN A 38 22.69 -19.12 -1.22
N ALA A 39 22.03 -20.15 -1.75
CA ALA A 39 22.53 -21.52 -1.73
C ALA A 39 22.98 -21.97 -0.32
N GLY A 40 22.25 -21.55 0.71
CA GLY A 40 22.53 -21.85 2.12
C GLY A 40 23.69 -21.05 2.73
N ASN A 41 24.28 -20.09 2.02
CA ASN A 41 25.37 -19.24 2.51
C ASN A 41 24.86 -17.85 2.84
N PHE A 42 25.53 -17.16 3.74
CA PHE A 42 25.29 -15.77 4.06
C PHE A 42 25.51 -14.87 2.83
N TYR A 43 24.58 -13.93 2.58
CA TYR A 43 24.58 -13.08 1.38
C TYR A 43 24.33 -11.61 1.72
N ARG A 44 25.09 -10.68 1.11
CA ARG A 44 25.02 -9.23 1.33
C ARG A 44 25.11 -8.37 0.05
N GLU A 45 25.23 -8.98 -1.11
CA GLU A 45 25.46 -8.19 -2.34
C GLU A 45 24.28 -7.29 -2.72
N ASN A 46 23.04 -7.60 -2.23
CA ASN A 46 21.89 -6.74 -2.40
C ASN A 46 21.94 -5.45 -1.54
N LEU A 47 22.88 -5.32 -0.64
CA LEU A 47 23.03 -4.16 0.24
C LEU A 47 23.82 -3.00 -0.42
N ARG A 48 24.20 -3.12 -1.68
CA ARG A 48 25.00 -2.13 -2.43
C ARG A 48 26.34 -1.85 -1.73
N THR A 49 26.55 -0.60 -1.30
CA THR A 49 27.80 -0.17 -0.63
C THR A 49 27.69 -0.19 0.88
N ALA A 50 26.51 -0.49 1.44
CA ALA A 50 26.32 -0.56 2.89
C ALA A 50 27.17 -1.69 3.48
N LYS A 51 28.01 -1.36 4.45
CA LYS A 51 28.87 -2.35 5.14
C LYS A 51 28.02 -3.29 5.98
N ALA A 52 26.97 -2.79 6.64
CA ALA A 52 26.04 -3.53 7.49
C ALA A 52 26.79 -4.51 8.42
N GLU A 53 27.67 -3.98 9.25
CA GLU A 53 28.54 -4.76 10.14
C GLU A 53 28.81 -4.03 11.45
N TYR A 54 29.06 -4.80 12.49
CA TYR A 54 29.47 -4.32 13.79
C TYR A 54 30.69 -5.12 14.29
N ILE A 55 31.69 -4.40 14.76
CA ILE A 55 32.93 -5.01 15.26
C ILE A 55 33.09 -4.60 16.72
N TYR A 56 33.21 -5.60 17.59
CA TYR A 56 33.52 -5.44 18.99
C TYR A 56 34.91 -5.98 19.29
N ILE A 57 35.71 -5.20 19.99
CA ILE A 57 37.03 -5.62 20.52
C ILE A 57 36.86 -5.82 22.01
N ALA A 58 36.99 -7.07 22.47
CA ALA A 58 36.80 -7.41 23.86
C ALA A 58 37.89 -6.82 24.77
N ASP A 59 37.51 -6.36 25.92
CA ASP A 59 38.44 -5.88 26.96
C ASP A 59 38.84 -6.95 27.98
N GLY A 60 38.29 -8.18 27.83
CA GLY A 60 38.50 -9.32 28.70
C GLY A 60 37.54 -9.40 29.89
N SER A 61 36.57 -8.52 30.00
CA SER A 61 35.49 -8.59 30.99
C SER A 61 34.28 -9.34 30.47
N ASP A 62 33.39 -9.75 31.39
CA ASP A 62 32.05 -10.17 31.03
C ASP A 62 31.24 -8.94 30.59
N ALA A 63 30.81 -8.93 29.33
CA ALA A 63 30.18 -7.78 28.72
C ALA A 63 28.84 -8.11 28.09
N VAL A 64 27.89 -7.17 28.20
CA VAL A 64 26.69 -7.07 27.37
C VAL A 64 26.97 -6.00 26.33
N VAL A 65 26.98 -6.37 25.06
CA VAL A 65 27.46 -5.56 23.95
C VAL A 65 26.30 -5.23 23.02
N GLU A 66 26.15 -3.97 22.67
CA GLU A 66 25.24 -3.49 21.64
C GLU A 66 25.81 -2.24 20.96
N PRO A 67 25.47 -1.99 19.67
CA PRO A 67 25.90 -0.78 18.99
C PRO A 67 25.14 0.45 19.47
N TYR A 68 25.75 1.64 19.34
CA TYR A 68 25.13 2.92 19.59
C TYR A 68 25.05 3.75 18.31
N PHE A 69 23.98 4.55 18.17
CA PHE A 69 23.78 5.53 17.08
C PHE A 69 23.76 4.92 15.67
N THR A 70 23.36 3.66 15.55
CA THR A 70 23.21 2.96 14.28
C THR A 70 22.12 1.90 14.37
N PHE A 71 21.64 1.44 13.21
CA PHE A 71 20.76 0.30 13.08
C PHE A 71 20.99 -0.41 11.74
N TYR A 72 20.48 -1.63 11.62
CA TYR A 72 20.60 -2.50 10.45
C TYR A 72 19.23 -3.03 10.06
N GLY A 73 19.06 -3.35 8.76
CA GLY A 73 17.93 -4.13 8.27
C GLY A 73 18.41 -5.55 8.01
N PHE A 74 17.84 -6.57 8.66
CA PHE A 74 18.37 -7.92 8.59
C PHE A 74 17.39 -8.98 9.09
N ARG A 75 17.60 -10.19 8.61
CA ARG A 75 17.08 -11.44 9.21
C ARG A 75 18.22 -12.34 9.67
N TYR A 76 19.34 -12.34 8.94
CA TYR A 76 20.47 -13.21 9.20
C TYR A 76 21.67 -12.43 9.71
N VAL A 77 22.38 -13.04 10.65
CA VAL A 77 23.59 -12.46 11.26
C VAL A 77 24.72 -13.46 11.18
N LYS A 78 25.77 -13.12 10.40
CA LYS A 78 26.99 -13.90 10.38
C LYS A 78 27.88 -13.45 11.54
N VAL A 79 28.29 -14.43 12.37
CA VAL A 79 29.18 -14.23 13.53
C VAL A 79 30.56 -14.76 13.20
N SER A 80 31.60 -13.95 13.42
CA SER A 80 32.99 -14.35 13.24
C SER A 80 33.81 -13.92 14.45
N GLY A 81 34.86 -14.67 14.77
CA GLY A 81 35.74 -14.38 15.90
C GLY A 81 35.15 -14.74 17.27
N TRP A 82 34.07 -15.51 17.32
CA TRP A 82 33.50 -16.02 18.56
C TRP A 82 34.44 -17.04 19.19
N VAL A 83 34.61 -16.97 20.51
CA VAL A 83 35.47 -17.88 21.27
C VAL A 83 34.63 -18.86 22.07
N GLY A 84 34.93 -20.15 21.94
CA GLY A 84 34.17 -21.20 22.58
C GLY A 84 32.94 -21.64 21.79
N GLU A 85 32.06 -22.40 22.43
CA GLU A 85 30.78 -22.83 21.86
C GLU A 85 29.80 -21.65 21.87
N LEU A 86 29.13 -21.42 20.74
CA LEU A 86 28.16 -20.36 20.62
C LEU A 86 26.82 -20.83 21.24
N ASN A 87 26.33 -20.10 22.24
CA ASN A 87 24.99 -20.27 22.78
C ASN A 87 24.06 -19.22 22.16
N ILE A 88 22.96 -19.67 21.55
CA ILE A 88 21.98 -18.77 20.92
C ILE A 88 21.31 -17.82 21.92
N ASP A 89 21.19 -18.23 23.18
CA ASP A 89 20.62 -17.41 24.26
C ASP A 89 21.46 -16.18 24.61
N ASP A 90 22.71 -16.14 24.18
CA ASP A 90 23.56 -14.97 24.33
C ASP A 90 23.24 -13.85 23.33
N PHE A 91 22.39 -14.11 22.32
CA PHE A 91 22.06 -13.16 21.27
C PHE A 91 20.60 -12.76 21.32
N THR A 92 20.32 -11.47 21.34
CA THR A 92 18.97 -10.89 21.31
C THR A 92 18.84 -9.89 20.17
N GLY A 93 17.89 -10.13 19.26
CA GLY A 93 17.49 -9.16 18.25
C GLY A 93 16.67 -8.02 18.90
N CYS A 94 17.19 -6.80 18.82
CA CYS A 94 16.52 -5.60 19.32
C CYS A 94 15.86 -4.88 18.14
N VAL A 95 14.53 -4.92 18.09
CA VAL A 95 13.75 -4.26 17.03
C VAL A 95 13.60 -2.78 17.36
N VAL A 96 13.83 -1.91 16.36
CA VAL A 96 13.75 -0.46 16.48
C VAL A 96 12.78 0.11 15.46
N TYR A 97 11.86 0.94 15.92
CA TYR A 97 10.93 1.72 15.11
C TYR A 97 10.40 2.91 15.93
N SER A 98 9.84 3.93 15.26
CA SER A 98 9.13 5.00 15.97
C SER A 98 7.93 4.43 16.71
N GLU A 99 7.78 4.79 17.98
CA GLU A 99 6.69 4.29 18.81
C GLU A 99 5.34 4.77 18.26
N MET A 100 4.53 3.82 17.85
CA MET A 100 3.17 4.01 17.36
C MET A 100 2.32 2.86 17.86
N GLU A 101 1.14 3.17 18.39
CA GLU A 101 0.22 2.14 18.84
C GLU A 101 -0.26 1.31 17.63
N THR A 102 -0.23 -0.02 17.77
CA THR A 102 -0.87 -0.91 16.78
C THR A 102 -2.39 -0.79 16.94
N THR A 103 -3.07 -0.33 15.90
CA THR A 103 -4.51 -0.04 15.90
C THR A 103 -5.33 -1.03 15.13
N GLY A 104 -4.71 -1.72 14.18
CA GLY A 104 -5.40 -2.64 13.28
C GLY A 104 -4.96 -4.08 13.38
N GLU A 105 -5.93 -4.99 13.23
CA GLU A 105 -5.74 -6.43 13.19
C GLU A 105 -6.64 -7.03 12.11
N ILE A 106 -6.12 -7.97 11.34
CA ILE A 106 -6.87 -8.78 10.38
C ILE A 106 -6.54 -10.25 10.59
N GLU A 107 -7.57 -11.07 10.59
CA GLU A 107 -7.44 -12.52 10.55
C GLU A 107 -8.42 -13.10 9.52
N THR A 108 -7.99 -14.17 8.86
CA THR A 108 -8.79 -14.91 7.89
C THR A 108 -8.62 -16.41 8.10
N SER A 109 -9.47 -17.19 7.45
CA SER A 109 -9.33 -18.66 7.41
C SER A 109 -8.08 -19.15 6.66
N ASN A 110 -7.38 -18.27 5.94
CA ASN A 110 -6.17 -18.63 5.16
C ASN A 110 -4.90 -18.15 5.86
N PRO A 111 -4.04 -19.08 6.35
CA PRO A 111 -2.82 -18.72 7.09
C PRO A 111 -1.79 -17.95 6.25
N LYS A 112 -1.79 -18.11 4.91
CA LYS A 112 -0.88 -17.36 4.02
C LYS A 112 -1.31 -15.90 3.89
N VAL A 113 -2.61 -15.64 3.84
CA VAL A 113 -3.17 -14.26 3.87
C VAL A 113 -2.85 -13.60 5.22
N ASN A 114 -2.97 -14.34 6.33
CA ASN A 114 -2.59 -13.84 7.65
C ASN A 114 -1.09 -13.53 7.70
N ARG A 115 -0.24 -14.35 7.07
CA ARG A 115 1.19 -14.08 6.95
C ARG A 115 1.46 -12.83 6.10
N LEU A 116 0.75 -12.62 5.00
CA LEU A 116 0.83 -11.42 4.17
C LEU A 116 0.53 -10.15 4.98
N PHE A 117 -0.54 -10.18 5.78
CA PHE A 117 -0.87 -9.07 6.69
C PHE A 117 0.28 -8.77 7.67
N LEU A 118 0.84 -9.80 8.30
CA LEU A 118 1.99 -9.65 9.20
C LEU A 118 3.22 -9.12 8.47
N ASN A 119 3.46 -9.53 7.22
CA ASN A 119 4.57 -9.02 6.41
C ASN A 119 4.42 -7.51 6.15
N ALA A 120 3.21 -7.03 5.86
CA ALA A 120 2.95 -5.59 5.70
C ALA A 120 3.18 -4.83 7.01
N MET A 121 2.72 -5.38 8.14
CA MET A 121 2.94 -4.81 9.46
C MET A 121 4.43 -4.72 9.82
N TRP A 122 5.20 -5.78 9.56
CA TRP A 122 6.64 -5.79 9.82
C TRP A 122 7.41 -4.87 8.88
N SER A 123 6.96 -4.72 7.62
CA SER A 123 7.56 -3.75 6.71
C SER A 123 7.28 -2.30 7.12
N GLN A 124 6.09 -2.01 7.64
CA GLN A 124 5.78 -0.70 8.22
C GLN A 124 6.68 -0.41 9.43
N LYS A 125 6.77 -1.34 10.39
CA LYS A 125 7.69 -1.20 11.54
C LYS A 125 9.13 -1.00 11.10
N GLY A 126 9.62 -1.82 10.16
CA GLY A 126 11.00 -1.78 9.71
C GLY A 126 11.40 -0.50 9.00
N ASN A 127 10.44 0.24 8.44
CA ASN A 127 10.68 1.45 7.66
C ASN A 127 10.21 2.75 8.34
N PHE A 128 9.36 2.66 9.38
CA PHE A 128 8.87 3.83 10.09
C PHE A 128 9.74 4.12 11.30
N LEU A 129 10.91 4.68 11.04
CA LEU A 129 11.89 5.12 12.02
C LEU A 129 12.26 6.59 11.75
N ASP A 130 11.66 7.50 12.50
CA ASP A 130 11.73 8.97 12.35
C ASP A 130 11.05 9.51 11.08
N ILE A 131 11.27 8.86 9.94
CA ILE A 131 10.64 9.11 8.64
C ILE A 131 10.21 7.78 8.01
N PRO A 132 9.24 7.76 7.08
CA PRO A 132 8.88 6.55 6.34
C PRO A 132 9.91 6.28 5.24
N THR A 133 10.95 5.51 5.57
CA THR A 133 11.99 5.14 4.61
C THR A 133 11.48 4.07 3.63
N ASP A 134 12.06 4.02 2.43
CA ASP A 134 11.77 3.00 1.42
C ASP A 134 12.29 1.61 1.82
N CYS A 135 13.44 1.55 2.44
CA CYS A 135 14.10 0.32 2.87
C CYS A 135 15.04 0.57 4.05
N PRO A 136 15.31 -0.44 4.93
CA PRO A 136 16.14 -0.22 6.12
C PRO A 136 17.58 -0.74 6.00
N GLN A 137 17.91 -1.55 4.97
CA GLN A 137 19.10 -2.41 5.00
C GLN A 137 20.28 -1.92 4.17
N ARG A 138 20.04 -1.18 3.09
CA ARG A 138 21.08 -0.75 2.12
C ARG A 138 21.41 0.74 2.27
N ASP A 139 22.35 1.21 1.46
CA ASP A 139 22.80 2.62 1.40
C ASP A 139 21.78 3.57 0.73
N GLU A 140 20.52 3.43 1.04
CA GLU A 140 19.39 4.29 0.67
C GLU A 140 18.73 4.82 1.94
N ARG A 141 17.75 4.12 2.50
CA ARG A 141 17.07 4.51 3.74
C ARG A 141 16.55 5.94 3.70
N LEU A 142 15.81 6.26 2.64
CA LEU A 142 15.34 7.59 2.33
C LEU A 142 13.82 7.68 2.42
N GLY A 143 13.30 8.81 2.86
CA GLY A 143 11.88 9.07 2.94
C GLY A 143 11.27 9.33 1.55
N TRP A 144 11.13 8.29 0.73
CA TRP A 144 10.54 8.37 -0.60
C TRP A 144 9.05 8.72 -0.52
N THR A 145 8.68 9.80 -1.18
CA THR A 145 7.31 10.33 -1.17
C THR A 145 6.32 9.40 -1.88
N GLY A 146 6.75 8.71 -2.93
CA GLY A 146 5.91 7.74 -3.65
C GLY A 146 5.51 6.55 -2.80
N ASP A 147 6.47 5.97 -2.07
CA ASP A 147 6.23 4.80 -1.22
C ASP A 147 5.19 5.08 -0.15
N ILE A 148 5.35 6.17 0.59
CA ILE A 148 4.38 6.52 1.63
C ILE A 148 3.05 6.97 1.03
N GLN A 149 3.03 7.61 -0.14
CA GLN A 149 1.79 7.99 -0.79
C GLN A 149 0.90 6.76 -1.06
N VAL A 150 1.47 5.68 -1.64
CA VAL A 150 0.71 4.47 -1.99
C VAL A 150 0.34 3.60 -0.79
N PHE A 151 1.03 3.77 0.34
CA PHE A 151 0.85 2.94 1.52
C PHE A 151 0.11 3.65 2.68
N SER A 152 -0.10 4.95 2.62
CA SER A 152 -0.60 5.76 3.74
C SER A 152 -1.95 5.29 4.28
N GLY A 153 -2.86 4.82 3.42
CA GLY A 153 -4.14 4.26 3.85
C GLY A 153 -3.95 2.97 4.68
N THR A 154 -3.08 2.07 4.25
CA THR A 154 -2.69 0.89 5.03
C THR A 154 -2.03 1.30 6.35
N ALA A 155 -1.13 2.27 6.31
CA ALA A 155 -0.43 2.74 7.51
C ALA A 155 -1.39 3.26 8.58
N CYS A 156 -2.40 4.04 8.19
CA CYS A 156 -3.43 4.56 9.08
C CYS A 156 -4.31 3.49 9.74
N PHE A 157 -4.52 2.36 9.07
CA PHE A 157 -5.21 1.22 9.69
C PHE A 157 -4.32 0.45 10.65
N ASN A 158 -3.10 0.17 10.25
CA ASN A 158 -2.18 -0.70 10.98
C ASN A 158 -1.75 -0.11 12.32
N MET A 159 -1.45 1.20 12.33
CA MET A 159 -0.92 1.91 13.50
C MET A 159 -1.50 3.32 13.59
N ASP A 160 -1.49 3.90 14.78
CA ASP A 160 -1.73 5.34 14.93
C ASP A 160 -0.51 6.12 14.41
N VAL A 161 -0.61 6.49 13.14
CA VAL A 161 0.45 7.23 12.43
C VAL A 161 0.18 8.75 12.39
N SER A 162 -0.82 9.23 13.10
CA SER A 162 -1.27 10.63 13.04
C SER A 162 -0.11 11.62 13.26
N ALA A 163 0.62 11.48 14.36
CA ALA A 163 1.77 12.34 14.68
C ALA A 163 2.96 12.10 13.74
N PHE A 164 3.24 10.84 13.40
CA PHE A 164 4.35 10.46 12.56
C PHE A 164 4.21 11.02 11.13
N LEU A 165 3.05 10.85 10.51
CA LEU A 165 2.80 11.36 9.17
C LEU A 165 2.53 12.88 9.14
N ALA A 166 1.99 13.47 10.22
CA ALA A 166 1.88 14.92 10.34
C ALA A 166 3.26 15.59 10.39
N LYS A 167 4.22 14.99 11.12
CA LYS A 167 5.62 15.44 11.13
C LYS A 167 6.24 15.32 9.73
N TYR A 168 6.06 14.18 9.05
CA TYR A 168 6.58 13.99 7.69
C TYR A 168 5.97 14.99 6.69
N ALA A 169 4.65 15.25 6.75
CA ALA A 169 3.99 16.25 5.92
C ALA A 169 4.50 17.67 6.20
N TYR A 170 4.83 17.99 7.46
CA TYR A 170 5.46 19.25 7.83
C TYR A 170 6.85 19.38 7.18
N ASP A 171 7.69 18.35 7.27
CA ASP A 171 9.02 18.33 6.66
C ASP A 171 8.93 18.48 5.13
N LEU A 172 7.98 17.76 4.50
CA LEU A 172 7.69 17.86 3.08
C LEU A 172 7.35 19.30 2.68
N ALA A 173 6.43 19.97 3.41
CA ALA A 173 6.03 21.34 3.13
C ALA A 173 7.22 22.33 3.25
N LYS A 174 8.13 22.11 4.21
CA LYS A 174 9.33 22.92 4.37
C LYS A 174 10.33 22.74 3.21
N GLU A 175 10.52 21.54 2.74
CA GLU A 175 11.39 21.29 1.58
C GLU A 175 10.74 21.81 0.28
N GLN A 176 9.44 21.58 0.09
CA GLN A 176 8.66 22.07 -1.04
C GLN A 176 8.71 23.59 -1.18
N ALA A 177 8.63 24.32 -0.08
CA ALA A 177 8.67 25.78 -0.09
C ALA A 177 9.99 26.34 -0.68
N LYS A 178 11.12 25.64 -0.48
CA LYS A 178 12.41 26.00 -1.06
C LYS A 178 12.47 25.79 -2.58
N LEU A 179 11.56 24.98 -3.12
CA LEU A 179 11.55 24.53 -4.51
C LEU A 179 10.39 25.16 -5.31
N GLY A 180 9.81 26.26 -4.83
CA GLY A 180 8.72 26.97 -5.54
C GLY A 180 7.45 26.15 -5.72
N GLY A 181 7.16 25.24 -4.81
CA GLY A 181 5.99 24.37 -4.82
C GLY A 181 6.23 22.98 -5.39
N MET A 182 7.40 22.71 -5.98
CA MET A 182 7.80 21.38 -6.41
C MET A 182 8.02 20.49 -5.20
N VAL A 183 7.36 19.34 -5.12
CA VAL A 183 7.58 18.34 -4.07
C VAL A 183 8.81 17.51 -4.40
N PRO A 184 9.80 17.39 -3.49
CA PRO A 184 10.96 16.53 -3.72
C PRO A 184 10.58 15.05 -3.77
N HIS A 185 11.40 14.22 -4.42
CA HIS A 185 11.17 12.77 -4.46
C HIS A 185 11.36 12.13 -3.08
N ILE A 186 12.25 12.70 -2.26
CA ILE A 186 12.62 12.21 -0.93
C ILE A 186 12.57 13.34 0.09
N VAL A 187 12.15 13.04 1.30
CA VAL A 187 12.05 13.98 2.41
C VAL A 187 12.67 13.37 3.67
N PRO A 188 13.63 14.01 4.34
CA PRO A 188 14.33 15.23 3.93
C PRO A 188 15.12 15.05 2.63
N MET A 189 15.30 16.15 1.90
CA MET A 189 16.00 16.15 0.62
C MET A 189 17.52 16.08 0.82
N VAL A 190 18.13 14.96 0.41
CA VAL A 190 19.58 14.73 0.51
C VAL A 190 20.33 15.00 -0.81
N ASN A 191 19.61 14.96 -1.95
CA ASN A 191 20.13 15.30 -3.26
C ASN A 191 19.44 16.55 -3.77
N LEU A 192 20.21 17.60 -4.02
CA LEU A 192 19.70 18.91 -4.36
C LEU A 192 18.83 18.89 -5.62
N ASN A 193 17.66 19.54 -5.53
CA ASN A 193 16.77 19.92 -6.64
C ASN A 193 16.13 18.78 -7.44
N LYS A 194 15.92 17.60 -6.88
CA LYS A 194 15.18 16.52 -7.52
C LYS A 194 13.78 16.37 -6.95
N GLY A 195 12.80 16.54 -7.80
CA GLY A 195 11.39 16.46 -7.41
C GLY A 195 10.47 16.57 -8.63
N GLY A 196 9.19 16.70 -8.38
CA GLY A 196 8.19 16.96 -9.41
C GLY A 196 7.67 15.73 -10.13
N ALA A 197 7.92 14.52 -9.64
CA ALA A 197 7.34 13.32 -10.24
C ALA A 197 5.89 13.13 -9.79
N THR A 198 5.02 12.76 -10.76
CA THR A 198 3.64 12.33 -10.48
C THR A 198 3.62 11.10 -9.57
N ALA A 199 2.56 10.94 -8.80
CA ALA A 199 2.34 9.95 -7.74
C ALA A 199 3.28 10.10 -6.54
N TRP A 200 4.53 10.54 -6.73
CA TRP A 200 5.46 10.88 -5.65
C TRP A 200 5.11 12.23 -5.02
N GLY A 201 5.08 13.28 -5.81
CA GLY A 201 4.74 14.63 -5.34
C GLY A 201 3.31 14.75 -4.82
N ASP A 202 2.42 13.90 -5.27
CA ASP A 202 1.01 13.85 -4.84
C ASP A 202 0.86 13.42 -3.37
N ALA A 203 1.94 12.99 -2.72
CA ALA A 203 2.00 12.84 -1.26
C ALA A 203 1.60 14.14 -0.53
N ALA A 204 1.91 15.32 -1.11
CA ALA A 204 1.52 16.61 -0.54
C ALA A 204 0.00 16.81 -0.42
N THR A 205 -0.79 16.15 -1.25
CA THR A 205 -2.27 16.23 -1.22
C THR A 205 -2.92 15.01 -0.58
N ILE A 206 -2.39 13.81 -0.84
CA ILE A 206 -2.98 12.55 -0.41
C ILE A 206 -2.75 12.29 1.07
N LEU A 207 -1.55 12.56 1.61
CA LEU A 207 -1.28 12.32 3.02
C LEU A 207 -2.16 13.17 3.95
N PRO A 208 -2.26 14.50 3.79
CA PRO A 208 -3.13 15.30 4.63
C PRO A 208 -4.60 14.90 4.52
N TRP A 209 -5.05 14.51 3.32
CA TRP A 209 -6.42 14.04 3.12
C TRP A 209 -6.69 12.72 3.85
N ASN A 210 -5.79 11.73 3.74
CA ASN A 210 -5.92 10.46 4.46
C ASN A 210 -5.90 10.66 5.98
N LEU A 211 -5.02 11.51 6.51
CA LEU A 211 -5.00 11.83 7.93
C LEU A 211 -6.33 12.46 8.39
N TYR A 212 -6.86 13.40 7.61
CA TYR A 212 -8.18 13.97 7.90
C TYR A 212 -9.29 12.91 7.86
N GLU A 213 -9.31 12.07 6.84
CA GLU A 213 -10.33 11.03 6.69
C GLU A 213 -10.30 10.02 7.85
N PHE A 214 -9.12 9.59 8.28
CA PHE A 214 -8.96 8.58 9.34
C PHE A 214 -9.12 9.14 10.76
N TYR A 215 -8.61 10.33 11.02
CA TYR A 215 -8.57 10.89 12.38
C TYR A 215 -9.60 11.99 12.62
N GLY A 216 -10.22 12.52 11.57
CA GLY A 216 -11.20 13.60 11.67
C GLY A 216 -10.60 14.94 12.14
N ASP A 217 -9.28 15.07 12.05
CA ASP A 217 -8.55 16.25 12.47
C ASP A 217 -8.49 17.30 11.36
N VAL A 218 -9.29 18.36 11.49
CA VAL A 218 -9.32 19.49 10.54
C VAL A 218 -8.01 20.29 10.59
N ALA A 219 -7.30 20.30 11.73
CA ALA A 219 -6.07 21.07 11.89
C ALA A 219 -4.96 20.60 10.94
N ILE A 220 -4.92 19.30 10.59
CA ILE A 220 -3.95 18.81 9.61
C ILE A 220 -4.20 19.42 8.22
N LEU A 221 -5.46 19.54 7.79
CA LEU A 221 -5.79 20.19 6.53
C LEU A 221 -5.45 21.67 6.57
N GLU A 222 -5.75 22.36 7.68
CA GLU A 222 -5.41 23.76 7.86
C GLU A 222 -3.90 23.99 7.77
N ALA A 223 -3.10 23.16 8.47
CA ALA A 223 -1.65 23.25 8.47
C ALA A 223 -1.01 22.94 7.10
N GLN A 224 -1.62 22.06 6.32
CA GLN A 224 -1.06 21.57 5.06
C GLN A 224 -1.70 22.19 3.81
N PHE A 225 -2.76 22.99 3.94
CA PHE A 225 -3.51 23.50 2.81
C PHE A 225 -2.64 24.25 1.79
N GLU A 226 -1.72 25.09 2.25
CA GLU A 226 -0.81 25.82 1.36
C GLU A 226 0.16 24.90 0.62
N SER A 227 0.64 23.82 1.27
CA SER A 227 1.46 22.79 0.63
C SER A 227 0.67 22.01 -0.43
N MET A 228 -0.57 21.61 -0.12
CA MET A 228 -1.47 20.94 -1.05
C MET A 228 -1.71 21.80 -2.29
N ARG A 229 -2.03 23.06 -2.08
CA ARG A 229 -2.29 24.04 -3.14
C ARG A 229 -1.03 24.31 -3.97
N ALA A 230 0.11 24.51 -3.32
CA ALA A 230 1.39 24.79 -3.97
C ALA A 230 1.81 23.68 -4.94
N TRP A 231 1.52 22.42 -4.62
CA TRP A 231 1.76 21.28 -5.51
C TRP A 231 0.91 21.36 -6.78
N VAL A 232 -0.39 21.55 -6.65
CA VAL A 232 -1.29 21.67 -7.82
C VAL A 232 -0.95 22.91 -8.66
N ASP A 233 -0.62 24.02 -8.02
CA ASP A 233 -0.22 25.25 -8.71
C ASP A 233 1.14 25.10 -9.41
N TYR A 234 2.06 24.29 -8.86
CA TYR A 234 3.30 23.93 -9.54
C TYR A 234 3.02 23.18 -10.85
N ILE A 235 2.16 22.17 -10.81
CA ILE A 235 1.78 21.40 -12.01
C ILE A 235 1.08 22.32 -13.02
N ARG A 236 0.16 23.16 -12.56
CA ARG A 236 -0.56 24.12 -13.41
C ARG A 236 0.39 25.06 -14.14
N ARG A 237 1.44 25.55 -13.47
CA ARG A 237 2.45 26.40 -14.14
C ARG A 237 3.21 25.67 -15.24
N ILE A 238 3.48 24.38 -15.06
CA ILE A 238 4.12 23.55 -16.10
C ILE A 238 3.16 23.38 -17.27
N ASP A 239 1.90 23.01 -17.01
CA ASP A 239 0.86 22.88 -18.03
C ASP A 239 0.66 24.20 -18.79
N ASP A 240 0.51 25.33 -18.11
CA ASP A 240 0.34 26.64 -18.74
C ASP A 240 1.56 27.01 -19.62
N ALA A 241 2.77 26.69 -19.19
CA ALA A 241 3.99 26.92 -19.96
C ALA A 241 4.11 26.01 -21.21
N SER A 242 3.49 24.84 -21.18
CA SER A 242 3.45 23.87 -22.29
C SER A 242 2.18 23.96 -23.15
N GLY A 243 1.43 25.05 -23.02
CA GLY A 243 0.28 25.37 -23.86
C GLY A 243 -1.08 25.36 -23.18
N GLY A 244 -1.16 25.08 -21.88
CA GLY A 244 -2.39 25.20 -21.08
C GLY A 244 -3.50 24.23 -21.47
N ARG A 245 -3.14 23.02 -21.87
CA ARG A 245 -4.10 22.02 -22.37
C ARG A 245 -4.85 21.26 -21.27
N ARG A 246 -4.54 21.58 -20.00
CA ARG A 246 -5.04 20.84 -18.82
C ARG A 246 -4.60 19.38 -18.80
N LEU A 247 -3.41 19.12 -19.34
CA LEU A 247 -2.71 17.83 -19.30
C LEU A 247 -1.29 18.05 -18.79
N TRP A 248 -0.80 17.14 -17.99
CA TRP A 248 0.59 17.17 -17.53
C TRP A 248 1.43 16.21 -18.35
N THR A 249 2.08 16.75 -19.38
CA THR A 249 2.84 15.97 -20.37
C THR A 249 4.36 16.10 -20.22
N GLU A 250 4.81 17.02 -19.36
CA GLU A 250 6.23 17.36 -19.21
C GLU A 250 6.77 16.90 -17.85
N GLY A 251 8.07 16.62 -17.79
CA GLY A 251 8.78 16.29 -16.58
C GLY A 251 9.34 14.87 -16.54
N GLU A 252 10.16 14.59 -15.53
CA GLU A 252 10.64 13.24 -15.24
C GLU A 252 9.70 12.53 -14.28
N HIS A 253 9.15 11.41 -14.71
CA HIS A 253 8.25 10.58 -13.91
C HIS A 253 8.79 9.16 -13.77
N PHE A 254 8.41 8.50 -12.69
CA PHE A 254 8.79 7.11 -12.41
C PHE A 254 7.81 6.10 -13.01
N GLY A 255 6.67 6.56 -13.56
CA GLY A 255 5.64 5.71 -14.13
C GLY A 255 5.01 4.79 -13.08
N ASP A 256 4.48 3.66 -13.53
CA ASP A 256 4.05 2.60 -12.61
C ASP A 256 5.27 1.75 -12.23
N TRP A 257 6.02 2.24 -11.23
CA TRP A 257 7.32 1.71 -10.84
C TRP A 257 7.27 0.23 -10.55
N LEU A 258 8.15 -0.54 -11.21
CA LEU A 258 8.29 -2.00 -11.12
C LEU A 258 7.06 -2.80 -11.59
N ALA A 259 6.17 -2.20 -12.39
CA ALA A 259 5.12 -2.92 -13.09
C ALA A 259 5.70 -3.97 -14.05
N LEU A 260 4.88 -5.00 -14.35
CA LEU A 260 5.28 -6.16 -15.15
C LEU A 260 4.59 -6.19 -16.53
N ASP A 261 4.11 -5.05 -17.01
CA ASP A 261 3.31 -4.89 -18.23
C ASP A 261 4.12 -4.42 -19.43
N THR A 262 5.44 -4.54 -19.38
CA THR A 262 6.34 -4.22 -20.50
C THR A 262 7.02 -5.46 -21.07
N PRO A 263 7.30 -5.48 -22.39
CA PRO A 263 8.08 -6.56 -23.01
C PRO A 263 9.53 -6.62 -22.52
N ASP A 264 10.09 -5.49 -22.11
CA ASP A 264 11.46 -5.39 -21.59
C ASP A 264 11.47 -5.51 -20.06
N PRO A 265 11.92 -6.65 -19.50
CA PRO A 265 11.96 -6.85 -18.07
C PRO A 265 13.01 -6.00 -17.33
N SER A 266 13.87 -5.29 -18.06
CA SER A 266 14.81 -4.31 -17.48
C SER A 266 14.17 -2.93 -17.29
N TRP A 267 13.08 -2.62 -18.01
CA TRP A 267 12.34 -1.37 -17.87
C TRP A 267 11.56 -1.35 -16.55
N ARG A 268 11.80 -0.33 -15.75
CA ARG A 268 11.25 -0.26 -14.37
C ARG A 268 10.02 0.61 -14.25
N LYS A 269 9.73 1.44 -15.25
CA LYS A 269 8.70 2.49 -15.17
C LYS A 269 7.31 2.03 -15.64
N GLY A 270 7.14 0.73 -15.93
CA GLY A 270 5.89 0.17 -16.43
C GLY A 270 5.56 0.57 -17.87
N GLY A 271 4.47 0.01 -18.39
CA GLY A 271 3.97 0.24 -19.75
C GLY A 271 2.89 1.31 -19.83
N THR A 272 2.35 1.77 -18.71
CA THR A 272 1.36 2.86 -18.68
C THR A 272 2.03 4.19 -19.01
N PRO A 273 1.55 4.95 -20.00
CA PRO A 273 2.13 6.24 -20.41
C PRO A 273 2.21 7.23 -19.23
N HIS A 274 3.35 7.88 -19.11
CA HIS A 274 3.62 8.79 -17.97
C HIS A 274 2.71 10.02 -17.99
N ASP A 275 2.39 10.54 -19.16
CA ASP A 275 1.48 11.68 -19.37
C ASP A 275 0.05 11.36 -18.89
N PHE A 276 -0.40 10.13 -19.12
CA PHE A 276 -1.69 9.68 -18.59
C PHE A 276 -1.67 9.61 -17.05
N ILE A 277 -0.65 8.96 -16.45
CA ILE A 277 -0.52 8.87 -14.98
C ILE A 277 -0.44 10.29 -14.39
N ALA A 278 0.40 11.15 -14.97
CA ALA A 278 0.61 12.51 -14.49
C ALA A 278 -0.68 13.34 -14.57
N SER A 279 -1.40 13.29 -15.67
CA SER A 279 -2.67 13.99 -15.84
C SER A 279 -3.76 13.46 -14.90
N ALA A 280 -3.80 12.15 -14.67
CA ALA A 280 -4.74 11.52 -13.73
C ALA A 280 -4.51 12.02 -12.29
N PHE A 281 -3.26 12.04 -11.83
CA PHE A 281 -2.92 12.55 -10.50
C PHE A 281 -3.09 14.08 -10.38
N TYR A 282 -2.83 14.83 -11.46
CA TYR A 282 -3.11 16.27 -11.50
C TYR A 282 -4.60 16.54 -11.24
N CYS A 283 -5.49 15.82 -11.94
CA CYS A 283 -6.93 15.88 -11.72
C CYS A 283 -7.30 15.51 -10.28
N TYR A 284 -6.76 14.41 -9.78
CA TYR A 284 -7.07 13.89 -8.44
C TYR A 284 -6.57 14.83 -7.34
N SER A 285 -5.33 15.33 -7.43
CA SER A 285 -4.78 16.30 -6.48
C SER A 285 -5.56 17.62 -6.48
N ALA A 286 -5.96 18.14 -7.65
CA ALA A 286 -6.82 19.34 -7.72
C ALA A 286 -8.15 19.12 -7.00
N ARG A 287 -8.76 17.95 -7.16
CA ARG A 287 -10.00 17.57 -6.44
C ARG A 287 -9.79 17.49 -4.93
N LEU A 288 -8.66 16.95 -4.46
CA LEU A 288 -8.36 16.90 -3.04
C LEU A 288 -8.16 18.30 -2.43
N VAL A 289 -7.52 19.22 -3.17
CA VAL A 289 -7.40 20.63 -2.75
C VAL A 289 -8.79 21.28 -2.67
N ALA A 290 -9.66 21.05 -3.65
CA ALA A 290 -11.03 21.55 -3.62
C ALA A 290 -11.82 21.06 -2.40
N ARG A 291 -11.72 19.76 -2.10
CA ARG A 291 -12.36 19.15 -0.93
C ARG A 291 -11.80 19.70 0.39
N ALA A 292 -10.49 19.84 0.50
CA ALA A 292 -9.86 20.42 1.69
C ALA A 292 -10.29 21.88 1.87
N ALA A 293 -10.33 22.67 0.80
CA ALA A 293 -10.82 24.05 0.82
C ALA A 293 -12.27 24.12 1.32
N LYS A 294 -13.14 23.22 0.86
CA LYS A 294 -14.53 23.14 1.31
C LYS A 294 -14.65 22.84 2.80
N VAL A 295 -13.87 21.88 3.31
CA VAL A 295 -13.82 21.57 4.75
C VAL A 295 -13.37 22.77 5.58
N LEU A 296 -12.41 23.55 5.05
CA LEU A 296 -11.86 24.73 5.71
C LEU A 296 -12.70 26.01 5.51
N GLY A 297 -13.84 25.92 4.82
CA GLY A 297 -14.69 27.10 4.53
C GLY A 297 -14.10 28.09 3.54
N LYS A 298 -13.07 27.68 2.78
CA LYS A 298 -12.39 28.50 1.75
C LYS A 298 -13.15 28.39 0.41
N ASN A 299 -14.36 28.91 0.34
CA ASN A 299 -15.30 28.67 -0.75
C ASN A 299 -14.79 29.08 -2.13
N GLU A 300 -14.14 30.24 -2.28
CA GLU A 300 -13.58 30.68 -3.56
C GLU A 300 -12.50 29.72 -4.08
N GLN A 301 -11.63 29.22 -3.18
CA GLN A 301 -10.61 28.26 -3.53
C GLN A 301 -11.23 26.89 -3.84
N ALA A 302 -12.23 26.46 -3.07
CA ALA A 302 -12.96 25.22 -3.34
C ALA A 302 -13.53 25.23 -4.77
N GLU A 303 -14.25 26.27 -5.16
CA GLU A 303 -14.80 26.44 -6.51
C GLU A 303 -13.72 26.51 -7.60
N ALA A 304 -12.61 27.21 -7.32
CA ALA A 304 -11.52 27.36 -8.29
C ALA A 304 -10.84 26.03 -8.60
N TYR A 305 -10.51 25.23 -7.58
CA TYR A 305 -9.87 23.92 -7.77
C TYR A 305 -10.86 22.85 -8.23
N GLU A 306 -12.14 22.96 -7.92
CA GLU A 306 -13.18 22.09 -8.48
C GLU A 306 -13.31 22.30 -9.99
N ARG A 307 -13.37 23.58 -10.45
CA ARG A 307 -13.33 23.90 -11.89
C ARG A 307 -12.07 23.39 -12.55
N LEU A 308 -10.89 23.60 -11.95
CA LEU A 308 -9.63 23.09 -12.47
C LEU A 308 -9.64 21.57 -12.61
N SER A 309 -10.09 20.84 -11.59
CA SER A 309 -10.21 19.38 -11.64
C SER A 309 -11.14 18.93 -12.76
N GLU A 310 -12.25 19.63 -12.97
CA GLU A 310 -13.20 19.32 -14.05
C GLU A 310 -12.63 19.62 -15.44
N GLU A 311 -11.91 20.75 -15.62
CA GLU A 311 -11.20 21.07 -16.86
C GLU A 311 -10.16 19.99 -17.21
N ILE A 312 -9.39 19.52 -16.22
CA ILE A 312 -8.41 18.45 -16.40
C ILE A 312 -9.12 17.14 -16.76
N ARG A 313 -10.19 16.79 -16.06
CA ARG A 313 -10.98 15.58 -16.35
C ARG A 313 -11.48 15.58 -17.80
N GLN A 314 -12.02 16.69 -18.27
CA GLN A 314 -12.50 16.83 -19.64
C GLN A 314 -11.35 16.73 -20.65
N ALA A 315 -10.19 17.34 -20.38
CA ALA A 315 -9.01 17.21 -21.23
C ALA A 315 -8.53 15.74 -21.31
N ILE A 316 -8.49 15.03 -20.20
CA ILE A 316 -8.17 13.59 -20.16
C ILE A 316 -9.18 12.79 -21.00
N GLN A 317 -10.48 13.10 -20.89
CA GLN A 317 -11.51 12.42 -21.66
C GLN A 317 -11.36 12.67 -23.17
N GLN A 318 -10.97 13.87 -23.57
CA GLN A 318 -10.74 14.22 -25.00
C GLN A 318 -9.47 13.57 -25.55
N GLU A 319 -8.40 13.52 -24.78
CA GLU A 319 -7.10 13.01 -25.22
C GLU A 319 -7.02 11.49 -25.22
N PHE A 320 -7.52 10.84 -24.16
CA PHE A 320 -7.26 9.42 -23.92
C PHE A 320 -8.46 8.51 -24.16
N PHE A 321 -9.65 9.04 -24.48
CA PHE A 321 -10.81 8.22 -24.79
C PHE A 321 -11.26 8.41 -26.23
N THR A 322 -11.53 7.31 -26.92
CA THR A 322 -12.15 7.36 -28.24
C THR A 322 -13.63 7.80 -28.12
N PRO A 323 -14.25 8.28 -29.20
CA PRO A 323 -15.70 8.61 -29.21
C PRO A 323 -16.61 7.45 -28.81
N THR A 324 -16.12 6.20 -28.96
CA THR A 324 -16.85 5.00 -28.55
C THR A 324 -16.52 4.56 -27.13
N GLY A 325 -15.76 5.33 -26.38
CA GLY A 325 -15.43 5.12 -24.95
C GLY A 325 -14.28 4.16 -24.68
N ARG A 326 -13.49 3.76 -25.69
CA ARG A 326 -12.28 2.96 -25.45
C ARG A 326 -11.19 3.85 -24.87
N LEU A 327 -10.60 3.42 -23.74
CA LEU A 327 -9.39 4.04 -23.21
C LEU A 327 -8.18 3.68 -24.09
N ALA A 328 -7.43 4.68 -24.54
CA ALA A 328 -6.23 4.51 -25.37
C ALA A 328 -5.02 3.95 -24.59
N VAL A 329 -5.16 3.79 -23.29
CA VAL A 329 -4.14 3.26 -22.35
C VAL A 329 -4.60 1.88 -21.82
N PRO A 330 -4.45 0.79 -22.62
CA PRO A 330 -5.06 -0.50 -22.32
C PRO A 330 -4.20 -1.34 -21.35
N THR A 331 -3.70 -0.73 -20.28
CA THR A 331 -2.96 -1.37 -19.21
C THR A 331 -3.85 -1.53 -17.97
N GLN A 332 -3.53 -2.50 -17.09
CA GLN A 332 -4.26 -2.62 -15.83
C GLN A 332 -4.25 -1.27 -15.08
N THR A 333 -3.08 -0.67 -14.88
CA THR A 333 -2.94 0.62 -14.19
C THR A 333 -3.70 1.75 -14.87
N GLY A 334 -3.72 1.78 -16.19
CA GLY A 334 -4.51 2.76 -16.96
C GLY A 334 -6.00 2.69 -16.62
N TYR A 335 -6.59 1.51 -16.68
CA TYR A 335 -8.00 1.30 -16.32
C TYR A 335 -8.28 1.59 -14.84
N LEU A 336 -7.36 1.17 -13.94
CA LEU A 336 -7.51 1.36 -12.50
C LEU A 336 -7.53 2.85 -12.12
N LEU A 337 -6.62 3.63 -12.65
CA LEU A 337 -6.58 5.08 -12.41
C LEU A 337 -7.81 5.78 -13.01
N ALA A 338 -8.20 5.40 -14.24
CA ALA A 338 -9.38 5.97 -14.87
C ALA A 338 -10.66 5.76 -14.04
N LEU A 339 -10.87 4.54 -13.54
CA LEU A 339 -12.04 4.19 -12.76
C LEU A 339 -12.00 4.74 -11.33
N PHE A 340 -10.84 4.64 -10.65
CA PHE A 340 -10.72 5.08 -9.26
C PHE A 340 -10.80 6.60 -9.12
N MET A 341 -10.16 7.33 -10.03
CA MET A 341 -10.09 8.78 -10.02
C MET A 341 -11.27 9.45 -10.75
N ASP A 342 -12.28 8.65 -11.16
CA ASP A 342 -13.50 9.12 -11.80
C ASP A 342 -13.23 9.94 -13.09
N LEU A 343 -12.35 9.43 -13.94
CA LEU A 343 -11.95 10.07 -15.20
C LEU A 343 -12.79 9.59 -16.40
N VAL A 344 -13.46 8.46 -16.25
CA VAL A 344 -14.23 7.83 -17.34
C VAL A 344 -15.49 8.66 -17.63
N PRO A 345 -15.80 8.95 -18.92
CA PRO A 345 -17.11 9.49 -19.28
C PRO A 345 -18.23 8.56 -18.81
N GLU A 346 -19.25 9.10 -18.15
CA GLU A 346 -20.31 8.31 -17.51
C GLU A 346 -20.98 7.32 -18.48
N ALA A 347 -21.26 7.76 -19.72
CA ALA A 347 -21.86 6.92 -20.76
C ALA A 347 -21.00 5.71 -21.16
N HIS A 348 -19.74 5.68 -20.77
CA HIS A 348 -18.78 4.64 -21.14
C HIS A 348 -18.22 3.87 -19.95
N ARG A 349 -18.74 4.11 -18.73
CA ARG A 349 -18.23 3.50 -17.51
C ARG A 349 -18.29 1.98 -17.55
N GLU A 350 -19.42 1.41 -17.94
CA GLU A 350 -19.61 -0.04 -18.06
C GLU A 350 -18.60 -0.67 -19.04
N ARG A 351 -18.36 0.00 -20.18
CA ARG A 351 -17.38 -0.48 -21.15
C ARG A 351 -15.99 -0.57 -20.53
N VAL A 352 -15.53 0.50 -19.87
CA VAL A 352 -14.19 0.54 -19.28
C VAL A 352 -14.03 -0.47 -18.15
N GLN A 353 -15.11 -0.75 -17.41
CA GLN A 353 -15.14 -1.83 -16.41
C GLN A 353 -14.93 -3.20 -17.08
N ASN A 354 -15.64 -3.46 -18.18
CA ASN A 354 -15.51 -4.69 -18.94
C ASN A 354 -14.12 -4.82 -19.59
N ASP A 355 -13.59 -3.72 -20.15
CA ASP A 355 -12.22 -3.68 -20.71
C ASP A 355 -11.15 -4.03 -19.66
N LEU A 356 -11.33 -3.61 -18.39
CA LEU A 356 -10.45 -4.01 -17.27
C LEU A 356 -10.55 -5.51 -16.98
N ILE A 357 -11.76 -6.06 -16.94
CA ILE A 357 -11.99 -7.50 -16.70
C ILE A 357 -11.36 -8.32 -17.83
N GLU A 358 -11.56 -7.91 -19.08
CA GLU A 358 -10.92 -8.54 -20.24
C GLU A 358 -9.40 -8.44 -20.19
N ARG A 359 -8.85 -7.29 -19.76
CA ARG A 359 -7.40 -7.12 -19.59
C ARG A 359 -6.84 -8.09 -18.57
N LEU A 360 -7.52 -8.28 -17.43
CA LEU A 360 -7.11 -9.27 -16.42
C LEU A 360 -7.21 -10.71 -16.95
N ALA A 361 -8.22 -11.02 -17.74
CA ALA A 361 -8.34 -12.34 -18.37
C ALA A 361 -7.19 -12.61 -19.34
N LEU A 362 -6.81 -11.61 -20.17
CA LEU A 362 -5.64 -11.68 -21.05
C LEU A 362 -4.31 -11.85 -20.30
N ASP A 363 -4.24 -11.34 -19.08
CA ASP A 363 -3.09 -11.52 -18.18
C ASP A 363 -3.21 -12.80 -17.32
N ASN A 364 -4.11 -13.74 -17.67
CA ASN A 364 -4.39 -14.98 -16.94
C ASN A 364 -4.77 -14.75 -15.46
N THR A 365 -5.50 -13.69 -15.18
CA THR A 365 -5.88 -13.25 -13.83
C THR A 365 -4.65 -13.06 -12.93
N HIS A 366 -3.56 -12.53 -13.49
CA HIS A 366 -2.38 -12.12 -12.73
C HIS A 366 -2.26 -10.60 -12.73
N LEU A 367 -1.80 -10.07 -11.63
CA LEU A 367 -1.47 -8.66 -11.56
C LEU A 367 -0.27 -8.33 -12.47
N ARG A 368 -0.29 -7.12 -13.05
CA ARG A 368 0.81 -6.56 -13.82
C ARG A 368 1.24 -5.20 -13.29
N THR A 369 0.56 -4.72 -12.26
CA THR A 369 0.76 -3.39 -11.68
C THR A 369 2.07 -3.27 -10.93
N GLY A 370 2.58 -2.05 -10.89
CA GLY A 370 3.68 -1.60 -10.04
C GLY A 370 3.18 -0.85 -8.80
N PHE A 371 4.01 0.04 -8.27
CA PHE A 371 3.69 0.80 -7.06
C PHE A 371 2.42 1.66 -7.19
N VAL A 372 2.21 2.25 -8.38
CA VAL A 372 1.11 3.20 -8.61
C VAL A 372 -0.23 2.50 -8.81
N GLY A 373 -0.25 1.39 -9.56
CA GLY A 373 -1.49 0.68 -9.86
C GLY A 373 -1.97 -0.24 -8.73
N THR A 374 -1.05 -0.84 -7.99
CA THR A 374 -1.36 -1.89 -6.99
C THR A 374 -2.34 -1.44 -5.89
N PRO A 375 -2.26 -0.23 -5.30
CA PRO A 375 -3.20 0.20 -4.26
C PRO A 375 -4.66 0.22 -4.71
N TYR A 376 -4.88 0.41 -6.00
CA TYR A 376 -6.23 0.56 -6.57
C TYR A 376 -6.79 -0.76 -7.11
N LEU A 377 -5.95 -1.77 -7.38
CA LEU A 377 -6.31 -2.99 -8.10
C LEU A 377 -7.53 -3.69 -7.49
N CYS A 378 -7.40 -4.24 -6.31
CA CYS A 378 -8.50 -4.97 -5.66
C CYS A 378 -9.65 -4.04 -5.25
N ARG A 379 -9.37 -2.78 -4.89
CA ARG A 379 -10.40 -1.78 -4.54
C ARG A 379 -11.31 -1.46 -5.72
N VAL A 380 -10.74 -1.24 -6.91
CA VAL A 380 -11.53 -0.98 -8.12
C VAL A 380 -12.35 -2.22 -8.49
N LEU A 381 -11.75 -3.40 -8.49
CA LEU A 381 -12.46 -4.65 -8.80
C LEU A 381 -13.65 -4.86 -7.87
N SER A 382 -13.47 -4.69 -6.57
CA SER A 382 -14.57 -4.80 -5.61
C SER A 382 -15.64 -3.73 -5.79
N ASN A 383 -15.26 -2.52 -6.24
CA ASN A 383 -16.21 -1.42 -6.46
C ASN A 383 -17.03 -1.54 -7.74
N ILE A 384 -16.51 -2.23 -8.76
CA ILE A 384 -17.23 -2.49 -10.01
C ILE A 384 -18.02 -3.80 -10.01
N GLY A 385 -18.06 -4.51 -8.87
CA GLY A 385 -18.79 -5.77 -8.74
C GLY A 385 -17.99 -7.03 -9.10
N ALA A 386 -16.72 -6.90 -9.52
CA ALA A 386 -15.83 -8.01 -9.83
C ALA A 386 -15.04 -8.48 -8.59
N ASN A 387 -15.73 -8.65 -7.47
CA ASN A 387 -15.12 -8.96 -6.18
C ASN A 387 -14.39 -10.32 -6.18
N ASP A 388 -14.91 -11.30 -6.90
CA ASP A 388 -14.29 -12.62 -7.08
C ASP A 388 -12.89 -12.53 -7.71
N LEU A 389 -12.67 -11.60 -8.65
CA LEU A 389 -11.36 -11.36 -9.24
C LEU A 389 -10.37 -10.75 -8.22
N ALA A 390 -10.84 -9.88 -7.33
CA ALA A 390 -10.01 -9.35 -6.26
C ALA A 390 -9.53 -10.46 -5.32
N TYR A 391 -10.41 -11.40 -4.94
CA TYR A 391 -10.03 -12.56 -4.13
C TYR A 391 -9.14 -13.54 -4.88
N LYS A 392 -9.37 -13.78 -6.17
CA LYS A 392 -8.49 -14.61 -7.00
C LYS A 392 -7.06 -14.04 -7.03
N LEU A 393 -6.92 -12.72 -7.16
CA LEU A 393 -5.63 -12.05 -7.14
C LEU A 393 -4.96 -12.16 -5.76
N LEU A 394 -5.71 -11.94 -4.67
CA LEU A 394 -5.20 -12.09 -3.30
C LEU A 394 -4.70 -13.52 -3.03
N LEU A 395 -5.47 -14.52 -3.45
CA LEU A 395 -5.23 -15.93 -3.15
C LEU A 395 -4.33 -16.63 -4.17
N ASN A 396 -3.92 -15.93 -5.23
CA ASN A 396 -2.98 -16.47 -6.20
C ASN A 396 -1.61 -16.73 -5.53
N GLU A 397 -1.09 -17.93 -5.72
CA GLU A 397 0.21 -18.35 -5.18
C GLU A 397 1.33 -18.36 -6.22
N ASP A 398 0.95 -18.27 -7.50
CA ASP A 398 1.89 -18.24 -8.61
C ASP A 398 2.44 -16.83 -8.85
N PHE A 399 3.61 -16.75 -9.47
CA PHE A 399 4.20 -15.47 -9.88
C PHE A 399 3.42 -14.84 -11.07
N PRO A 400 3.12 -13.55 -11.02
CA PRO A 400 3.31 -12.60 -9.92
C PRO A 400 2.10 -12.55 -8.96
N SER A 401 2.36 -12.58 -7.68
CA SER A 401 1.34 -12.46 -6.64
C SER A 401 1.96 -12.12 -5.27
N TRP A 402 1.13 -11.71 -4.31
CA TRP A 402 1.55 -11.51 -2.92
C TRP A 402 1.94 -12.83 -2.23
N LEU A 403 1.18 -13.90 -2.47
CA LEU A 403 1.42 -15.19 -1.80
C LEU A 403 2.62 -15.94 -2.38
N TYR A 404 3.07 -15.60 -3.58
CA TYR A 404 4.35 -16.07 -4.12
C TYR A 404 5.51 -15.79 -3.17
N ALA A 405 5.62 -14.55 -2.70
CA ALA A 405 6.65 -14.17 -1.74
C ALA A 405 6.48 -14.89 -0.40
N VAL A 406 5.24 -15.04 0.08
CA VAL A 406 4.93 -15.79 1.31
C VAL A 406 5.37 -17.24 1.20
N ASN A 407 5.11 -17.89 0.06
CA ASN A 407 5.51 -19.27 -0.20
C ASN A 407 7.05 -19.45 -0.23
N LEU A 408 7.78 -18.41 -0.60
CA LEU A 408 9.26 -18.39 -0.55
C LEU A 408 9.81 -17.96 0.81
N GLY A 409 8.97 -17.89 1.86
CA GLY A 409 9.38 -17.61 3.24
C GLY A 409 9.57 -16.13 3.55
N ALA A 410 8.98 -15.23 2.78
CA ALA A 410 8.99 -13.79 3.09
C ALA A 410 8.39 -13.52 4.47
N THR A 411 9.07 -12.68 5.23
CA THR A 411 8.63 -12.19 6.55
C THR A 411 8.36 -10.69 6.55
N THR A 412 8.58 -10.05 5.41
CA THR A 412 8.32 -8.64 5.08
C THR A 412 7.83 -8.56 3.63
N ILE A 413 7.29 -7.42 3.23
CA ILE A 413 6.94 -7.12 1.83
C ILE A 413 8.23 -6.86 1.05
N TRP A 414 8.32 -7.38 -0.17
CA TRP A 414 9.45 -7.20 -1.05
C TRP A 414 9.28 -6.00 -1.99
N GLU A 415 10.40 -5.42 -2.43
CA GLU A 415 10.43 -4.32 -3.41
C GLU A 415 9.90 -4.75 -4.78
N ARG A 416 10.19 -5.99 -5.18
CA ARG A 416 9.78 -6.55 -6.47
C ARG A 416 8.91 -7.77 -6.29
N TRP A 417 7.98 -7.97 -7.20
CA TRP A 417 7.17 -9.19 -7.23
C TRP A 417 8.01 -10.47 -7.25
N ASN A 418 9.20 -10.41 -7.88
CA ASN A 418 10.16 -11.50 -7.96
C ASN A 418 11.51 -11.15 -7.35
N SER A 419 11.54 -10.57 -6.17
CA SER A 419 12.81 -10.31 -5.45
C SER A 419 13.64 -11.59 -5.29
N LEU A 420 12.99 -12.72 -5.10
CA LEU A 420 13.58 -14.05 -5.30
C LEU A 420 12.92 -14.74 -6.50
N ASN A 421 13.70 -15.53 -7.24
CA ASN A 421 13.21 -16.44 -8.26
C ASN A 421 12.60 -17.70 -7.62
N PRO A 422 11.86 -18.57 -8.36
CA PRO A 422 11.26 -19.78 -7.79
C PRO A 422 12.24 -20.77 -7.16
N ASP A 423 13.49 -20.73 -7.58
CA ASP A 423 14.59 -21.54 -7.02
C ASP A 423 15.23 -20.93 -5.75
N GLY A 424 14.68 -19.82 -5.25
CA GLY A 424 15.19 -19.07 -4.11
C GLY A 424 16.41 -18.20 -4.41
N SER A 425 16.90 -18.18 -5.64
CA SER A 425 17.98 -17.28 -6.02
C SER A 425 17.51 -15.84 -6.04
N ILE A 426 18.36 -14.92 -5.56
CA ILE A 426 18.03 -13.49 -5.60
C ILE A 426 18.05 -13.00 -7.04
N ARG A 427 17.02 -12.22 -7.41
CA ARG A 427 17.00 -11.61 -8.73
C ARG A 427 18.11 -10.56 -8.82
N ALA A 428 19.09 -10.80 -9.68
CA ALA A 428 20.01 -9.79 -10.15
C ALA A 428 19.43 -9.15 -11.43
N PRO A 429 19.09 -7.85 -11.46
CA PRO A 429 18.71 -7.20 -12.70
C PRO A 429 19.88 -7.30 -13.67
N LYS A 430 19.59 -7.61 -14.95
CA LYS A 430 20.60 -7.54 -16.01
C LYS A 430 21.14 -6.10 -16.06
N ILE A 431 22.45 -5.95 -16.05
CA ILE A 431 23.10 -4.65 -16.23
C ILE A 431 22.71 -4.17 -17.62
N ASN A 432 22.00 -3.04 -17.70
CA ASN A 432 21.78 -2.38 -18.97
C ASN A 432 23.15 -1.83 -19.43
N PRO A 433 23.64 -2.14 -20.63
CA PRO A 433 24.88 -1.56 -21.14
C PRO A 433 24.88 -0.01 -21.18
N ALA A 434 23.68 0.62 -21.21
CA ALA A 434 23.54 2.08 -21.11
C ALA A 434 23.81 2.64 -19.70
N ASP A 435 23.80 1.80 -18.66
CA ASP A 435 24.21 2.17 -17.28
C ASP A 435 25.73 2.00 -17.08
N ALA A 436 26.49 1.96 -18.18
CA ALA A 436 27.93 1.72 -18.22
C ALA A 436 28.79 2.90 -17.70
N ASP A 437 28.23 3.75 -16.82
CA ASP A 437 29.00 4.72 -16.03
C ASP A 437 29.86 4.05 -14.95
N GLY A 438 29.99 2.71 -14.97
CA GLY A 438 30.78 1.94 -14.02
C GLY A 438 30.12 1.81 -12.64
N SER A 439 28.94 2.37 -12.43
CA SER A 439 28.21 2.18 -11.19
C SER A 439 27.55 0.79 -11.16
N ALA A 440 28.16 -0.14 -10.44
CA ALA A 440 27.57 -1.43 -10.07
C ALA A 440 26.24 -1.30 -9.28
N ARG A 441 25.71 -0.07 -9.17
CA ARG A 441 24.53 0.31 -8.39
C ARG A 441 23.23 -0.26 -8.94
N SER A 442 23.06 -0.31 -10.27
CA SER A 442 21.84 -0.78 -10.92
C SER A 442 21.61 -2.29 -10.74
N ALA A 443 22.67 -3.09 -10.73
CA ALA A 443 22.59 -4.55 -10.60
C ALA A 443 22.15 -5.05 -9.21
N LYS A 444 22.21 -4.19 -8.19
CA LYS A 444 22.04 -4.56 -6.78
C LYS A 444 20.80 -3.93 -6.13
N MET A 445 19.89 -3.33 -6.90
CA MET A 445 18.65 -2.77 -6.37
C MET A 445 17.64 -3.89 -6.13
N ASN A 446 17.61 -4.42 -4.93
CA ASN A 446 16.62 -5.39 -4.48
C ASN A 446 16.55 -5.39 -2.95
N SER A 447 15.42 -4.95 -2.42
CA SER A 447 15.12 -4.95 -0.99
C SER A 447 14.09 -6.03 -0.67
N LEU A 448 14.32 -6.75 0.41
CA LEU A 448 13.36 -7.71 0.94
C LEU A 448 12.50 -7.12 2.06
N ASN A 449 12.66 -5.81 2.34
CA ASN A 449 11.82 -5.06 3.27
C ASN A 449 11.48 -3.69 2.68
N HIS A 450 10.34 -3.63 1.95
CA HIS A 450 9.93 -2.48 1.15
C HIS A 450 8.41 -2.44 1.05
N TYR A 451 7.73 -1.58 1.81
CA TYR A 451 6.31 -1.72 2.16
C TYR A 451 5.29 -1.42 1.04
N ALA A 452 5.67 -0.80 -0.08
CA ALA A 452 4.73 -0.26 -1.07
C ALA A 452 3.64 -1.25 -1.53
N TYR A 453 4.00 -2.50 -1.87
CA TYR A 453 3.03 -3.53 -2.26
C TYR A 453 2.16 -4.06 -1.10
N GLY A 454 2.49 -3.71 0.14
CA GLY A 454 1.63 -3.94 1.30
C GLY A 454 0.36 -3.10 1.31
N SER A 455 0.20 -2.18 0.36
CA SER A 455 -1.01 -1.37 0.14
C SER A 455 -2.28 -2.21 -0.07
N ILE A 456 -2.18 -3.49 -0.43
CA ILE A 456 -3.32 -4.44 -0.48
C ILE A 456 -4.07 -4.53 0.87
N VAL A 457 -3.40 -4.31 1.98
CA VAL A 457 -4.00 -4.41 3.32
C VAL A 457 -5.10 -3.36 3.52
N GLU A 458 -5.02 -2.19 2.87
CA GLU A 458 -6.12 -1.22 2.89
C GLU A 458 -7.40 -1.81 2.28
N TRP A 459 -7.30 -2.57 1.18
CA TRP A 459 -8.44 -3.30 0.61
C TRP A 459 -8.96 -4.37 1.57
N MET A 460 -8.07 -5.07 2.28
CA MET A 460 -8.49 -6.09 3.25
C MET A 460 -9.35 -5.47 4.37
N TYR A 461 -9.02 -4.25 4.84
CA TYR A 461 -9.86 -3.53 5.81
C TYR A 461 -11.13 -2.99 5.17
N ARG A 462 -11.01 -2.22 4.08
CA ARG A 462 -12.10 -1.42 3.52
C ARG A 462 -13.15 -2.23 2.78
N ASP A 463 -12.70 -3.25 2.04
CA ASP A 463 -13.58 -4.04 1.16
C ASP A 463 -13.79 -5.45 1.70
N MET A 464 -12.73 -6.24 1.96
CA MET A 464 -12.87 -7.61 2.45
C MET A 464 -13.64 -7.65 3.77
N CYS A 465 -13.25 -6.85 4.76
CA CYS A 465 -13.91 -6.75 6.07
C CYS A 465 -14.88 -5.57 6.19
N GLY A 466 -14.85 -4.61 5.26
CA GLY A 466 -15.85 -3.55 5.15
C GLY A 466 -15.67 -2.35 6.06
N LEU A 467 -14.54 -2.17 6.75
CA LEU A 467 -14.32 -1.03 7.65
C LEU A 467 -13.86 0.21 6.89
N ASN A 468 -14.68 1.24 6.85
CA ASN A 468 -14.36 2.53 6.21
C ASN A 468 -14.55 3.70 7.18
N PRO A 469 -13.66 4.73 7.15
CA PRO A 469 -13.70 5.85 8.10
C PRO A 469 -14.94 6.74 8.00
N CYS A 470 -15.60 6.75 6.85
CA CYS A 470 -16.86 7.47 6.62
C CYS A 470 -17.59 6.89 5.41
N ALA A 471 -18.88 7.17 5.30
CA ALA A 471 -19.65 6.87 4.09
C ALA A 471 -19.25 7.84 2.96
N ARG A 472 -19.31 7.35 1.70
CA ARG A 472 -19.07 8.22 0.54
C ARG A 472 -20.11 9.34 0.52
N GLY A 473 -19.64 10.58 0.49
CA GLY A 473 -20.51 11.78 0.43
C GLY A 473 -20.92 12.34 1.79
N ASP A 474 -20.82 11.57 2.89
CA ASP A 474 -21.11 12.05 4.23
C ASP A 474 -19.86 12.60 4.89
N ALA A 475 -19.92 13.87 5.30
CA ALA A 475 -18.77 14.62 5.76
C ALA A 475 -18.45 14.40 7.26
N VAL A 476 -18.56 13.18 7.78
CA VAL A 476 -18.20 12.89 9.19
C VAL A 476 -17.02 11.92 9.22
N PRO A 477 -15.78 12.44 9.10
CA PRO A 477 -14.57 11.64 9.09
C PRO A 477 -14.23 11.12 10.50
N GLY A 478 -13.14 10.34 10.58
CA GLY A 478 -12.55 9.90 11.85
C GLY A 478 -13.34 8.79 12.53
N PHE A 479 -14.05 7.98 11.77
CA PHE A 479 -14.85 6.87 12.32
C PHE A 479 -15.93 7.31 13.32
N ARG A 480 -16.36 8.57 13.28
CA ARG A 480 -17.50 9.03 14.10
C ARG A 480 -18.82 8.50 13.55
N HIS A 481 -18.91 8.40 12.24
CA HIS A 481 -19.96 7.68 11.52
C HIS A 481 -19.31 6.82 10.43
N ALA A 482 -19.01 5.57 10.76
CA ALA A 482 -18.33 4.66 9.86
C ALA A 482 -19.26 4.09 8.77
N LEU A 483 -18.68 3.67 7.64
CA LEU A 483 -19.34 2.76 6.71
C LEU A 483 -18.81 1.35 6.94
N ILE A 484 -19.69 0.42 7.28
CA ILE A 484 -19.37 -1.01 7.42
C ILE A 484 -20.04 -1.76 6.30
N ALA A 485 -19.26 -2.13 5.27
CA ALA A 485 -19.76 -2.71 4.03
C ALA A 485 -18.86 -3.85 3.57
N PRO A 486 -18.86 -4.99 4.27
CA PRO A 486 -18.01 -6.14 3.93
C PRO A 486 -18.42 -6.73 2.57
N LYS A 487 -17.44 -7.22 1.84
CA LYS A 487 -17.61 -7.90 0.55
C LYS A 487 -17.06 -9.33 0.65
N PRO A 488 -17.83 -10.25 1.25
CA PRO A 488 -17.41 -11.63 1.44
C PRO A 488 -17.29 -12.39 0.11
N ASP A 489 -16.43 -13.40 0.09
CA ASP A 489 -16.28 -14.34 -1.01
C ASP A 489 -16.06 -15.76 -0.48
N ARG A 490 -16.69 -16.77 -1.13
CA ARG A 490 -16.62 -18.17 -0.71
C ARG A 490 -15.25 -18.83 -0.88
N SER A 491 -14.28 -18.16 -1.46
CA SER A 491 -12.88 -18.61 -1.50
C SER A 491 -12.18 -18.55 -0.14
N LEU A 492 -12.76 -17.84 0.84
CA LEU A 492 -12.44 -17.91 2.26
C LEU A 492 -13.66 -18.39 3.05
N GLU A 493 -13.42 -19.08 4.16
CA GLU A 493 -14.49 -19.48 5.08
C GLU A 493 -14.95 -18.32 5.95
N TRP A 494 -14.01 -17.49 6.35
CA TRP A 494 -14.26 -16.30 7.16
C TRP A 494 -13.10 -15.28 7.05
N ALA A 495 -13.44 -14.02 7.33
CA ALA A 495 -12.48 -12.95 7.55
C ALA A 495 -13.00 -12.01 8.63
N ARG A 496 -12.11 -11.43 9.42
CA ARG A 496 -12.44 -10.42 10.43
C ARG A 496 -11.35 -9.37 10.55
N ALA A 497 -11.77 -8.16 10.84
CA ALA A 497 -10.89 -7.05 11.15
C ALA A 497 -11.32 -6.37 12.44
N ARG A 498 -10.33 -5.87 13.16
CA ARG A 498 -10.49 -5.00 14.32
C ARG A 498 -9.68 -3.74 14.07
N TYR A 499 -10.29 -2.60 14.34
CA TYR A 499 -9.62 -1.30 14.19
C TYR A 499 -9.94 -0.40 15.39
N ARG A 500 -8.91 0.15 16.01
CA ARG A 500 -9.01 1.11 17.10
C ARG A 500 -8.87 2.52 16.56
N SER A 501 -10.00 3.17 16.33
CA SER A 501 -10.07 4.56 15.93
C SER A 501 -10.05 5.52 17.14
N ALA A 502 -9.97 6.82 16.87
CA ALA A 502 -10.16 7.84 17.91
C ALA A 502 -11.54 7.78 18.57
N ALA A 503 -12.56 7.27 17.87
CA ALA A 503 -13.90 7.06 18.41
C ALA A 503 -14.03 5.78 19.26
N GLY A 504 -13.05 4.87 19.19
CA GLY A 504 -13.04 3.59 19.88
C GLY A 504 -12.82 2.40 18.95
N VAL A 505 -13.08 1.20 19.45
CA VAL A 505 -12.84 -0.05 18.71
C VAL A 505 -14.03 -0.41 17.84
N TYR A 506 -13.77 -0.57 16.54
CA TYR A 506 -14.64 -1.19 15.57
C TYR A 506 -14.21 -2.63 15.31
N GLU A 507 -15.17 -3.53 15.14
CA GLU A 507 -14.96 -4.87 14.63
C GLU A 507 -15.92 -5.11 13.46
N SER A 508 -15.46 -5.74 12.42
CA SER A 508 -16.27 -6.21 11.32
C SER A 508 -15.70 -7.53 10.79
N GLY A 509 -16.55 -8.52 10.67
CA GLY A 509 -16.15 -9.81 10.15
C GLY A 509 -17.35 -10.58 9.62
N TRP A 510 -17.06 -11.59 8.84
CA TRP A 510 -18.04 -12.47 8.27
C TRP A 510 -17.56 -13.92 8.27
N ARG A 511 -18.50 -14.85 8.32
CA ARG A 511 -18.26 -16.28 8.18
C ARG A 511 -19.41 -16.95 7.44
N PHE A 512 -19.08 -17.92 6.62
CA PHE A 512 -20.06 -18.82 6.01
C PHE A 512 -20.30 -20.02 6.91
N ASP A 513 -21.55 -20.44 7.01
CA ASP A 513 -21.87 -21.77 7.53
C ASP A 513 -21.94 -22.80 6.39
N GLY A 514 -22.00 -24.08 6.75
CA GLY A 514 -22.10 -25.17 5.77
C GLY A 514 -23.48 -25.27 5.08
N GLU A 515 -24.47 -24.46 5.47
CA GLU A 515 -25.88 -24.55 5.06
C GLU A 515 -26.33 -23.42 4.11
N GLY A 516 -25.37 -22.57 3.64
CA GLY A 516 -25.65 -21.49 2.69
C GLY A 516 -26.02 -20.17 3.34
N TYR A 517 -25.83 -20.04 4.65
CA TYR A 517 -25.97 -18.78 5.38
C TYR A 517 -24.63 -18.08 5.51
N ILE A 518 -24.70 -16.77 5.69
CA ILE A 518 -23.60 -15.93 6.18
C ILE A 518 -24.00 -15.32 7.51
N THR A 519 -23.01 -15.19 8.39
CA THR A 519 -23.12 -14.34 9.57
C THR A 519 -22.12 -13.20 9.44
N ILE A 520 -22.58 -11.97 9.64
CA ILE A 520 -21.74 -10.76 9.69
C ILE A 520 -21.80 -10.22 11.12
N ASP A 521 -20.65 -10.16 11.78
CA ASP A 521 -20.51 -9.65 13.15
C ASP A 521 -19.94 -8.23 13.10
N VAL A 522 -20.56 -7.30 13.82
CA VAL A 522 -20.17 -5.88 13.85
C VAL A 522 -20.13 -5.39 15.29
N LEU A 523 -19.06 -4.64 15.63
CA LEU A 523 -18.99 -3.84 16.84
C LEU A 523 -18.84 -2.36 16.47
N ILE A 524 -19.74 -1.52 16.99
CA ILE A 524 -19.68 -0.07 16.89
C ILE A 524 -19.37 0.48 18.30
N PRO A 525 -18.33 1.32 18.48
CA PRO A 525 -17.95 1.81 19.80
C PRO A 525 -18.94 2.82 20.36
N PHE A 526 -18.83 3.05 21.65
CA PHE A 526 -19.66 4.01 22.37
C PHE A 526 -19.46 5.44 21.80
N ASN A 527 -20.54 6.21 21.67
CA ASN A 527 -20.58 7.55 21.06
C ASN A 527 -20.26 7.60 19.55
N ALA A 528 -20.31 6.47 18.87
CA ALA A 528 -20.19 6.41 17.42
C ALA A 528 -21.44 5.75 16.80
N SER A 529 -21.54 5.88 15.50
CA SER A 529 -22.58 5.25 14.68
C SER A 529 -21.97 4.70 13.41
N ALA A 530 -22.74 3.88 12.68
CA ALA A 530 -22.32 3.38 11.39
C ALA A 530 -23.52 3.17 10.45
N THR A 531 -23.27 3.38 9.17
CA THR A 531 -24.08 2.80 8.10
C THR A 531 -23.55 1.41 7.82
N VAL A 532 -24.38 0.38 7.99
CA VAL A 532 -24.04 -1.02 7.72
C VAL A 532 -24.73 -1.46 6.44
N VAL A 533 -23.96 -1.98 5.49
CA VAL A 533 -24.44 -2.52 4.23
C VAL A 533 -24.21 -4.03 4.23
N LEU A 534 -25.29 -4.79 4.21
CA LEU A 534 -25.28 -6.25 4.17
C LEU A 534 -25.44 -6.71 2.71
N PRO A 535 -24.38 -7.27 2.11
CA PRO A 535 -24.41 -7.63 0.69
C PRO A 535 -25.32 -8.83 0.42
N ASN A 536 -26.08 -8.77 -0.67
CA ASN A 536 -27.00 -9.84 -1.13
C ASN A 536 -27.99 -10.32 -0.05
N ALA A 537 -28.41 -9.42 0.82
CA ALA A 537 -29.37 -9.69 1.90
C ALA A 537 -30.80 -9.39 1.47
N ASP A 538 -31.74 -10.31 1.79
CA ASP A 538 -33.17 -10.07 1.71
C ASP A 538 -33.69 -9.64 3.09
N LYS A 539 -34.27 -8.45 3.19
CA LYS A 539 -34.81 -7.89 4.43
C LYS A 539 -35.82 -8.80 5.13
N ASN A 540 -36.56 -9.61 4.37
CA ASN A 540 -37.58 -10.52 4.92
C ASN A 540 -36.99 -11.80 5.53
N ARG A 541 -35.71 -12.08 5.26
CA ARG A 541 -34.97 -13.27 5.74
C ARG A 541 -33.81 -12.93 6.64
N LEU A 542 -33.63 -11.64 6.93
CA LEU A 542 -32.53 -11.14 7.78
C LEU A 542 -32.88 -11.33 9.25
N LEU A 543 -31.97 -11.93 9.98
CA LEU A 543 -31.97 -11.96 11.43
C LEU A 543 -30.93 -10.99 11.99
N VAL A 544 -31.31 -10.19 12.98
CA VAL A 544 -30.43 -9.32 13.75
C VAL A 544 -30.44 -9.83 15.18
N ASN A 545 -29.28 -10.27 15.68
CA ASN A 545 -29.15 -10.91 17.00
C ASN A 545 -30.13 -12.06 17.22
N GLY A 546 -30.38 -12.85 16.17
CA GLY A 546 -31.28 -14.02 16.20
C GLY A 546 -32.78 -13.71 16.13
N GLN A 547 -33.16 -12.44 15.98
CA GLN A 547 -34.56 -12.02 15.81
C GLN A 547 -34.79 -11.48 14.39
N PRO A 548 -35.98 -11.62 13.82
CA PRO A 548 -36.32 -11.01 12.53
C PRO A 548 -36.03 -9.50 12.54
N ALA A 549 -35.43 -9.02 11.46
CA ALA A 549 -35.08 -7.60 11.32
C ALA A 549 -36.34 -6.73 11.20
N HIS A 550 -36.35 -5.58 11.84
CA HIS A 550 -37.37 -4.55 11.72
C HIS A 550 -36.72 -3.23 11.31
N ASP A 551 -37.48 -2.37 10.63
CA ASP A 551 -37.05 -1.01 10.23
C ASP A 551 -35.74 -0.99 9.40
N VAL A 552 -35.64 -1.93 8.44
CA VAL A 552 -34.47 -2.03 7.55
C VAL A 552 -34.84 -1.65 6.11
N THR A 553 -33.91 -1.03 5.43
CA THR A 553 -34.06 -0.57 4.03
C THR A 553 -33.46 -1.59 3.07
N GLN A 554 -34.25 -2.05 2.09
CA GLN A 554 -33.74 -2.79 0.94
C GLN A 554 -33.21 -1.79 -0.08
N ASP A 555 -31.96 -1.94 -0.48
CA ASP A 555 -31.30 -1.13 -1.51
C ASP A 555 -30.70 -2.07 -2.57
N GLY A 556 -31.41 -2.26 -3.66
CA GLY A 556 -31.07 -3.25 -4.66
C GLY A 556 -30.99 -4.66 -4.06
N SER A 557 -29.86 -5.32 -4.24
CA SER A 557 -29.56 -6.63 -3.64
C SER A 557 -29.09 -6.55 -2.17
N ASN A 558 -28.92 -5.34 -1.61
CA ASN A 558 -28.35 -5.15 -0.27
C ASN A 558 -29.42 -4.70 0.73
N VAL A 559 -29.15 -4.95 2.00
CA VAL A 559 -29.89 -4.31 3.09
C VAL A 559 -29.00 -3.27 3.74
N VAL A 560 -29.56 -2.08 3.97
CA VAL A 560 -28.85 -0.93 4.58
C VAL A 560 -29.50 -0.57 5.90
N LEU A 561 -28.67 -0.41 6.95
CA LEU A 561 -29.07 -0.01 8.28
C LEU A 561 -28.18 1.13 8.78
N THR A 562 -28.78 2.05 9.54
CA THR A 562 -28.01 3.03 10.34
C THR A 562 -28.12 2.62 11.80
N LEU A 563 -26.97 2.37 12.43
CA LEU A 563 -26.90 1.78 13.77
C LEU A 563 -26.06 2.64 14.70
N GLY A 564 -26.46 2.71 15.96
CA GLY A 564 -25.66 3.29 17.04
C GLY A 564 -24.66 2.29 17.63
N ALA A 565 -24.05 2.69 18.76
CA ALA A 565 -23.11 1.84 19.49
C ALA A 565 -23.75 0.49 19.91
N GLY A 566 -23.00 -0.59 19.76
CA GLY A 566 -23.46 -1.93 20.14
C GLY A 566 -22.75 -3.06 19.39
N ARG A 567 -23.10 -4.29 19.80
CA ARG A 567 -22.72 -5.51 19.06
C ARG A 567 -23.94 -6.02 18.27
N TYR A 568 -23.70 -6.35 17.02
CA TYR A 568 -24.72 -6.82 16.12
C TYR A 568 -24.21 -8.07 15.39
N ALA A 569 -25.07 -9.10 15.32
CA ALA A 569 -24.85 -10.29 14.50
C ALA A 569 -25.98 -10.38 13.48
N PHE A 570 -25.63 -10.30 12.21
CA PHE A 570 -26.55 -10.38 11.08
C PHE A 570 -26.44 -11.77 10.45
N ALA A 571 -27.53 -12.52 10.39
CA ALA A 571 -27.56 -13.84 9.78
C ALA A 571 -28.65 -13.90 8.69
N TYR A 572 -28.28 -14.36 7.50
CA TYR A 572 -29.19 -14.48 6.37
C TYR A 572 -28.66 -15.47 5.33
N PRO A 573 -29.55 -16.06 4.48
CA PRO A 573 -29.11 -16.87 3.35
C PRO A 573 -28.33 -16.03 2.35
N TYR A 574 -27.14 -16.49 1.99
CA TYR A 574 -26.23 -15.76 1.11
C TYR A 574 -26.06 -16.48 -0.23
N GLN A 575 -26.39 -15.79 -1.30
CA GLN A 575 -26.05 -16.19 -2.66
C GLN A 575 -24.96 -15.24 -3.15
N GLN A 576 -23.81 -15.80 -3.47
CA GLN A 576 -22.76 -15.03 -4.14
C GLN A 576 -23.31 -14.62 -5.50
N ALA A 577 -23.17 -13.35 -5.88
CA ALA A 577 -23.54 -12.92 -7.22
C ALA A 577 -22.74 -13.76 -8.24
N ASP A 578 -23.43 -14.27 -9.25
CA ASP A 578 -22.75 -14.96 -10.34
C ASP A 578 -21.71 -14.01 -10.93
N VAL A 579 -20.50 -14.55 -11.13
CA VAL A 579 -19.42 -13.84 -11.85
C VAL A 579 -20.04 -13.22 -13.11
N LEU A 580 -19.72 -11.95 -13.39
CA LEU A 580 -20.08 -11.30 -14.66
C LEU A 580 -19.43 -12.09 -15.82
N THR A 581 -19.97 -13.26 -16.13
CA THR A 581 -19.63 -14.06 -17.31
C THR A 581 -20.28 -13.44 -18.55
N GLY A 582 -19.98 -12.16 -18.78
CA GLY A 582 -20.39 -11.43 -19.97
C GLY A 582 -19.48 -11.63 -21.17
N VAL A 583 -18.58 -12.60 -21.13
CA VAL A 583 -17.87 -13.06 -22.35
C VAL A 583 -18.61 -14.28 -22.86
N ALA A 584 -19.73 -14.04 -23.52
CA ALA A 584 -20.37 -15.05 -24.35
C ALA A 584 -19.32 -15.57 -25.36
N ALA A 585 -19.13 -16.88 -25.34
CA ALA A 585 -18.38 -17.62 -26.33
C ALA A 585 -18.90 -17.28 -27.76
N SER A 586 -18.28 -16.29 -28.40
CA SER A 586 -18.43 -16.02 -29.83
C SER A 586 -17.10 -16.26 -30.55
N SER A 587 -16.70 -17.54 -30.59
CA SER A 587 -15.71 -18.00 -31.57
C SER A 587 -15.74 -19.52 -31.70
N GLN A 588 -16.83 -20.03 -32.23
CA GLN A 588 -16.85 -21.26 -33.01
C GLN A 588 -18.00 -21.18 -33.99
N GLN A 589 -17.76 -20.57 -35.16
CA GLN A 589 -18.35 -20.90 -36.45
C GLN A 589 -17.86 -19.93 -37.51
N SER A 590 -16.81 -20.35 -38.21
CA SER A 590 -16.79 -20.33 -39.71
C SER A 590 -15.40 -20.76 -40.17
N ALA A 591 -15.46 -21.74 -40.99
CA ALA A 591 -14.50 -22.50 -41.79
C ALA A 591 -13.31 -21.74 -42.38
#